data_1616f24ca23ff2186fcc2b589b3d5712
#
_entry.id   1616f24ca23ff2186fcc2b589b3d5712
#
_cell.length_a   1.000
_cell.length_b   1.000
_cell.length_c   1.000
_cell.angle_alpha   90.00
_cell.angle_beta   90.00
_cell.angle_gamma   90.00
#
_symmetry.space_group_name_H-M   'P 1'
#
loop_
_entity.id
_entity.type
_entity.pdbx_description
1 polymer ?
#
loop_
_entity_poly.entity_id
_entity_poly.type
_entity_poly.pdbx_seq_one_letter_code
_entity_poly.pdbx_strand_id
1 'polypeptide(L)'
;MAPQGVEGFLESLKEYHNSDALSDVIVTCDGQEFKAHRVILSAHSKCFAKALNGDWKESSERRIDIKDFDPSIVEAMLRFVYSFEYTNTYGTSSMVFDAQMWQIADKYDIPALMAESKKKFEIAVATGWSMDDFPTAVAIVYESALPGLRDIVVVAASKNIEKLLDKDGFSELMRTTPHFTADLIPFLCGKPLGSMKLYKCPSCQMRFGGEFSVGPTYYCPYCSQARTNWSNYKTT
;
A
#
# COMPACT_ATOMS: atom_id res chain seq x y z
N MET A 1 26.88 -3.15 -3.67
CA MET A 1 27.09 -4.15 -4.74
C MET A 1 26.82 -5.52 -4.16
N ALA A 2 25.90 -6.29 -4.75
CA ALA A 2 25.70 -7.69 -4.36
C ALA A 2 26.94 -8.51 -4.76
N PRO A 3 27.28 -9.61 -4.04
CA PRO A 3 28.33 -10.52 -4.46
C PRO A 3 28.03 -11.07 -5.88
N GLN A 4 29.06 -11.21 -6.73
CA GLN A 4 28.91 -11.67 -8.14
C GLN A 4 28.07 -12.95 -8.30
N GLY A 5 28.09 -13.86 -7.31
CA GLY A 5 27.26 -15.08 -7.34
C GLY A 5 25.76 -14.85 -7.13
N VAL A 6 25.35 -13.76 -6.48
CA VAL A 6 23.94 -13.44 -6.21
C VAL A 6 23.25 -12.88 -7.47
N GLU A 7 23.97 -12.07 -8.27
CA GLU A 7 23.42 -11.54 -9.53
C GLU A 7 23.11 -12.66 -10.52
N GLY A 8 24.05 -13.61 -10.72
CA GLY A 8 23.80 -14.77 -11.59
C GLY A 8 22.65 -15.68 -11.10
N PHE A 9 22.50 -15.84 -9.80
CA PHE A 9 21.36 -16.55 -9.23
C PHE A 9 20.04 -15.85 -9.52
N LEU A 10 19.98 -14.53 -9.34
CA LEU A 10 18.76 -13.75 -9.59
C LEU A 10 18.37 -13.77 -11.08
N GLU A 11 19.35 -13.70 -11.98
CA GLU A 11 19.07 -13.85 -13.42
C GLU A 11 18.50 -15.23 -13.77
N SER A 12 19.06 -16.30 -13.21
CA SER A 12 18.51 -17.65 -13.39
C SER A 12 17.11 -17.80 -12.79
N LEU A 13 16.81 -17.10 -11.68
CA LEU A 13 15.51 -17.16 -11.04
C LEU A 13 14.39 -16.53 -11.90
N LYS A 14 14.72 -15.51 -12.71
CA LYS A 14 13.76 -14.87 -13.62
C LYS A 14 13.16 -15.85 -14.64
N GLU A 15 13.92 -16.87 -15.06
CA GLU A 15 13.47 -17.87 -16.03
C GLU A 15 12.32 -18.74 -15.51
N TYR A 16 12.15 -18.83 -14.19
CA TYR A 16 11.07 -19.58 -13.55
C TYR A 16 9.76 -18.77 -13.40
N HIS A 17 9.77 -17.46 -13.71
CA HIS A 17 8.56 -16.66 -13.65
C HIS A 17 7.54 -17.16 -14.68
N ASN A 18 6.34 -17.54 -14.21
CA ASN A 18 5.24 -18.05 -15.03
C ASN A 18 5.65 -19.22 -15.96
N SER A 19 6.57 -20.07 -15.49
CA SER A 19 7.10 -21.23 -16.19
C SER A 19 6.49 -22.52 -15.64
N ASP A 20 6.34 -23.56 -16.52
CA ASP A 20 5.96 -24.91 -16.12
C ASP A 20 7.06 -25.64 -15.32
N ALA A 21 8.30 -25.23 -15.51
CA ALA A 21 9.45 -25.87 -14.89
C ALA A 21 9.38 -25.81 -13.39
N LEU A 22 9.18 -26.95 -12.72
CA LEU A 22 9.09 -27.11 -11.26
C LEU A 22 7.93 -26.35 -10.60
N SER A 23 7.00 -25.77 -11.36
CA SER A 23 5.84 -25.07 -10.77
C SER A 23 4.95 -26.05 -9.98
N ASP A 24 4.55 -25.66 -8.79
CA ASP A 24 3.79 -26.48 -7.85
C ASP A 24 2.60 -25.75 -7.21
N VAL A 25 2.30 -24.54 -7.71
CA VAL A 25 1.12 -23.74 -7.35
C VAL A 25 0.69 -22.87 -8.52
N ILE A 26 -0.63 -22.65 -8.65
CA ILE A 26 -1.22 -21.71 -9.62
C ILE A 26 -1.82 -20.55 -8.86
N VAL A 27 -1.47 -19.32 -9.27
CA VAL A 27 -2.14 -18.10 -8.83
C VAL A 27 -3.15 -17.70 -9.91
N THR A 28 -4.40 -17.44 -9.51
CA THR A 28 -5.45 -17.02 -10.43
C THR A 28 -5.94 -15.62 -10.11
N CYS A 29 -6.25 -14.86 -11.14
CA CYS A 29 -6.85 -13.54 -11.03
C CYS A 29 -7.71 -13.26 -12.25
N ASP A 30 -8.99 -13.00 -12.06
CA ASP A 30 -9.96 -12.71 -13.12
C ASP A 30 -9.86 -13.64 -14.36
N GLY A 31 -9.79 -14.95 -14.09
CA GLY A 31 -9.68 -15.98 -15.12
C GLY A 31 -8.29 -16.17 -15.74
N GLN A 32 -7.32 -15.33 -15.43
CA GLN A 32 -5.93 -15.54 -15.81
C GLN A 32 -5.24 -16.45 -14.80
N GLU A 33 -4.36 -17.32 -15.29
CA GLU A 33 -3.59 -18.25 -14.48
C GLU A 33 -2.09 -17.96 -14.61
N PHE A 34 -1.42 -17.92 -13.47
CA PHE A 34 0.03 -17.71 -13.37
C PHE A 34 0.65 -18.90 -12.65
N LYS A 35 1.60 -19.57 -13.30
CA LYS A 35 2.36 -20.65 -12.70
C LYS A 35 3.41 -20.09 -11.75
N ALA A 36 3.48 -20.65 -10.56
CA ALA A 36 4.37 -20.17 -9.52
C ALA A 36 4.97 -21.30 -8.70
N HIS A 37 5.85 -20.96 -7.76
CA HIS A 37 6.58 -21.89 -6.92
C HIS A 37 6.31 -21.55 -5.46
N ARG A 38 5.77 -22.51 -4.71
CA ARG A 38 5.43 -22.36 -3.28
C ARG A 38 6.62 -21.85 -2.47
N VAL A 39 7.79 -22.37 -2.73
CA VAL A 39 9.02 -21.96 -2.02
C VAL A 39 9.34 -20.49 -2.26
N ILE A 40 9.18 -19.98 -3.48
CA ILE A 40 9.45 -18.58 -3.83
C ILE A 40 8.41 -17.67 -3.18
N LEU A 41 7.12 -17.97 -3.36
CA LEU A 41 6.05 -17.19 -2.74
C LEU A 41 6.20 -17.14 -1.20
N SER A 42 6.48 -18.31 -0.58
CA SER A 42 6.65 -18.42 0.88
C SER A 42 7.88 -17.67 1.40
N ALA A 43 8.96 -17.61 0.61
CA ALA A 43 10.17 -16.88 1.00
C ALA A 43 9.96 -15.35 1.02
N HIS A 44 9.09 -14.84 0.16
CA HIS A 44 8.78 -13.41 0.07
C HIS A 44 7.66 -12.95 0.99
N SER A 45 6.72 -13.83 1.35
CA SER A 45 5.46 -13.49 2.00
C SER A 45 5.10 -14.46 3.11
N LYS A 46 4.93 -13.95 4.31
CA LYS A 46 4.38 -14.75 5.44
C LYS A 46 2.92 -15.12 5.22
N CYS A 47 2.18 -14.31 4.47
CA CYS A 47 0.80 -14.60 4.09
C CYS A 47 0.75 -15.83 3.18
N PHE A 48 1.53 -15.85 2.09
CA PHE A 48 1.64 -17.01 1.22
C PHE A 48 2.23 -18.23 1.93
N ALA A 49 3.22 -18.04 2.81
CA ALA A 49 3.77 -19.14 3.59
C ALA A 49 2.71 -19.84 4.44
N LYS A 50 1.83 -19.08 5.10
CA LYS A 50 0.71 -19.62 5.88
C LYS A 50 -0.33 -20.31 5.00
N ALA A 51 -0.74 -19.65 3.90
CA ALA A 51 -1.74 -20.20 2.99
C ALA A 51 -1.29 -21.50 2.32
N LEU A 52 -0.01 -21.60 1.95
CA LEU A 52 0.51 -22.75 1.18
C LEU A 52 1.05 -23.90 2.04
N ASN A 53 1.44 -23.65 3.31
CA ASN A 53 2.04 -24.67 4.17
C ASN A 53 1.12 -25.10 5.34
N GLY A 54 -0.07 -24.50 5.46
CA GLY A 54 -1.08 -24.85 6.47
C GLY A 54 -2.13 -25.83 5.95
N ASP A 55 -3.13 -26.08 6.79
CA ASP A 55 -4.32 -26.92 6.46
C ASP A 55 -5.41 -26.11 5.73
N TRP A 56 -4.99 -25.12 4.94
CA TRP A 56 -5.90 -24.27 4.19
C TRP A 56 -6.22 -24.87 2.82
N LYS A 57 -7.34 -24.42 2.25
CA LYS A 57 -7.80 -24.83 0.92
C LYS A 57 -6.74 -24.61 -0.15
N GLU A 58 -6.06 -23.47 -0.09
CA GLU A 58 -4.98 -23.08 -1.01
C GLU A 58 -3.81 -24.08 -1.01
N SER A 59 -3.50 -24.65 0.14
CA SER A 59 -2.46 -25.69 0.27
C SER A 59 -2.88 -27.01 -0.38
N SER A 60 -4.12 -27.46 -0.15
CA SER A 60 -4.63 -28.72 -0.69
C SER A 60 -4.92 -28.66 -2.19
N GLU A 61 -5.49 -27.56 -2.67
CA GLU A 61 -5.82 -27.35 -4.08
C GLU A 61 -4.62 -26.85 -4.90
N ARG A 62 -3.53 -26.42 -4.24
CA ARG A 62 -2.35 -25.81 -4.87
C ARG A 62 -2.74 -24.61 -5.76
N ARG A 63 -3.71 -23.83 -5.29
CA ARG A 63 -4.28 -22.71 -6.02
C ARG A 63 -4.53 -21.53 -5.08
N ILE A 64 -4.12 -20.34 -5.51
CA ILE A 64 -4.40 -19.08 -4.81
C ILE A 64 -5.27 -18.24 -5.74
N ASP A 65 -6.46 -17.85 -5.30
CA ASP A 65 -7.39 -17.02 -6.06
C ASP A 65 -7.38 -15.58 -5.55
N ILE A 66 -6.89 -14.65 -6.36
CA ILE A 66 -6.79 -13.21 -6.05
C ILE A 66 -7.91 -12.48 -6.80
N LYS A 67 -8.86 -11.88 -6.06
CA LYS A 67 -10.07 -11.27 -6.62
C LYS A 67 -10.10 -9.75 -6.54
N ASP A 68 -9.27 -9.16 -5.67
CA ASP A 68 -9.41 -7.74 -5.31
C ASP A 68 -8.40 -6.85 -6.06
N PHE A 69 -7.69 -7.41 -7.03
CA PHE A 69 -6.70 -6.69 -7.84
C PHE A 69 -6.87 -7.00 -9.31
N ASP A 70 -6.46 -6.06 -10.14
CA ASP A 70 -6.35 -6.28 -11.58
C ASP A 70 -5.26 -7.32 -11.89
N PRO A 71 -5.44 -8.20 -12.89
CA PRO A 71 -4.43 -9.17 -13.32
C PRO A 71 -3.05 -8.57 -13.58
N SER A 72 -2.98 -7.35 -14.08
CA SER A 72 -1.73 -6.64 -14.33
C SER A 72 -0.93 -6.35 -13.06
N ILE A 73 -1.61 -6.05 -11.97
CA ILE A 73 -1.00 -5.81 -10.65
C ILE A 73 -0.51 -7.15 -10.05
N VAL A 74 -1.31 -8.21 -10.20
CA VAL A 74 -0.93 -9.57 -9.76
C VAL A 74 0.28 -10.06 -10.53
N GLU A 75 0.31 -9.89 -11.86
CA GLU A 75 1.45 -10.26 -12.70
C GLU A 75 2.73 -9.50 -12.30
N ALA A 76 2.60 -8.19 -12.06
CA ALA A 76 3.74 -7.36 -11.64
C ALA A 76 4.26 -7.76 -10.26
N MET A 77 3.38 -8.10 -9.30
CA MET A 77 3.76 -8.67 -8.01
C MET A 77 4.49 -10.00 -8.17
N LEU A 78 3.95 -10.90 -8.98
CA LEU A 78 4.58 -12.21 -9.25
C LEU A 78 5.93 -12.03 -9.95
N ARG A 79 6.05 -11.13 -10.92
CA ARG A 79 7.33 -10.80 -11.55
C ARG A 79 8.36 -10.31 -10.51
N PHE A 80 7.92 -9.45 -9.59
CA PHE A 80 8.80 -8.93 -8.54
C PHE A 80 9.39 -10.03 -7.65
N VAL A 81 8.62 -11.05 -7.27
CA VAL A 81 9.14 -12.12 -6.39
C VAL A 81 10.21 -13.01 -7.06
N TYR A 82 10.35 -12.94 -8.39
CA TYR A 82 11.43 -13.64 -9.12
C TYR A 82 12.58 -12.72 -9.53
N SER A 83 12.36 -11.41 -9.66
CA SER A 83 13.37 -10.51 -10.23
C SER A 83 13.76 -9.36 -9.30
N PHE A 84 13.02 -9.11 -8.21
CA PHE A 84 13.09 -7.90 -7.39
C PHE A 84 12.83 -6.61 -8.17
N GLU A 85 12.25 -6.73 -9.37
CA GLU A 85 11.89 -5.62 -10.25
C GLU A 85 10.47 -5.80 -10.77
N TYR A 86 9.77 -4.69 -10.97
CA TYR A 86 8.51 -4.65 -11.68
C TYR A 86 8.43 -3.41 -12.59
N THR A 87 7.64 -3.50 -13.64
CA THR A 87 7.43 -2.40 -14.60
C THR A 87 5.94 -2.23 -14.88
N ASN A 88 5.51 -0.99 -15.05
CA ASN A 88 4.18 -0.68 -15.53
C ASN A 88 4.13 -0.86 -17.05
N THR A 89 3.67 -2.00 -17.51
CA THR A 89 3.57 -2.35 -18.94
C THR A 89 2.21 -2.02 -19.55
N TYR A 90 1.24 -1.59 -18.76
CA TYR A 90 -0.17 -1.47 -19.15
C TYR A 90 -0.62 -0.02 -19.44
N GLY A 91 0.32 0.94 -19.41
CA GLY A 91 0.03 2.33 -19.79
C GLY A 91 -0.83 3.12 -18.80
N THR A 92 -1.09 2.57 -17.62
CA THR A 92 -1.73 3.31 -16.52
C THR A 92 -0.79 4.34 -15.94
N SER A 93 -1.31 5.35 -15.25
CA SER A 93 -0.49 6.30 -14.52
C SER A 93 0.46 5.59 -13.56
N SER A 94 1.76 5.92 -13.62
CA SER A 94 2.76 5.34 -12.72
C SER A 94 2.40 5.53 -11.25
N MET A 95 1.82 6.68 -10.90
CA MET A 95 1.39 7.00 -9.53
C MET A 95 0.29 6.06 -9.06
N VAL A 96 -0.73 5.81 -9.91
CA VAL A 96 -1.82 4.87 -9.60
C VAL A 96 -1.30 3.45 -9.52
N PHE A 97 -0.47 3.04 -10.48
CA PHE A 97 0.11 1.71 -10.52
C PHE A 97 0.97 1.41 -9.28
N ASP A 98 1.87 2.31 -8.91
CA ASP A 98 2.77 2.12 -7.77
C ASP A 98 2.00 2.15 -6.43
N ALA A 99 0.89 2.91 -6.33
CA ALA A 99 -0.01 2.85 -5.17
C ALA A 99 -0.69 1.47 -5.06
N GLN A 100 -1.15 0.90 -6.17
CA GLN A 100 -1.73 -0.45 -6.21
C GLN A 100 -0.68 -1.54 -5.91
N MET A 101 0.55 -1.38 -6.41
CA MET A 101 1.66 -2.26 -6.08
C MET A 101 1.99 -2.24 -4.59
N TRP A 102 1.92 -1.07 -3.95
CA TRP A 102 2.08 -0.97 -2.50
C TRP A 102 0.92 -1.63 -1.76
N GLN A 103 -0.32 -1.44 -2.23
CA GLN A 103 -1.53 -2.03 -1.64
C GLN A 103 -1.51 -3.57 -1.70
N ILE A 104 -1.13 -4.16 -2.84
CA ILE A 104 -1.01 -5.62 -2.95
C ILE A 104 0.14 -6.16 -2.10
N ALA A 105 1.25 -5.42 -2.01
CA ALA A 105 2.38 -5.78 -1.16
C ALA A 105 2.03 -5.79 0.34
N ASP A 106 1.23 -4.81 0.79
CA ASP A 106 0.68 -4.74 2.15
C ASP A 106 -0.24 -5.93 2.42
N LYS A 107 -1.21 -6.18 1.54
CA LYS A 107 -2.18 -7.26 1.69
C LYS A 107 -1.53 -8.65 1.80
N TYR A 108 -0.50 -8.90 0.99
CA TYR A 108 0.19 -10.20 0.99
C TYR A 108 1.47 -10.22 1.84
N ASP A 109 1.73 -9.19 2.63
CA ASP A 109 2.91 -9.08 3.52
C ASP A 109 4.21 -9.39 2.77
N ILE A 110 4.52 -8.58 1.73
CA ILE A 110 5.75 -8.65 0.93
C ILE A 110 6.60 -7.40 1.21
N PRO A 111 7.43 -7.38 2.28
CA PRO A 111 8.13 -6.17 2.73
C PRO A 111 9.06 -5.56 1.68
N ALA A 112 9.73 -6.39 0.88
CA ALA A 112 10.63 -5.92 -0.17
C ALA A 112 9.87 -5.17 -1.29
N LEU A 113 8.69 -5.67 -1.68
CA LEU A 113 7.83 -5.01 -2.66
C LEU A 113 7.24 -3.72 -2.10
N MET A 114 6.84 -3.70 -0.82
CA MET A 114 6.41 -2.48 -0.14
C MET A 114 7.48 -1.38 -0.19
N ALA A 115 8.73 -1.72 0.08
CA ALA A 115 9.84 -0.76 0.06
C ALA A 115 10.07 -0.21 -1.37
N GLU A 116 10.08 -1.09 -2.38
CA GLU A 116 10.31 -0.68 -3.77
C GLU A 116 9.14 0.12 -4.35
N SER A 117 7.89 -0.30 -4.09
CA SER A 117 6.70 0.42 -4.57
C SER A 117 6.58 1.80 -3.91
N LYS A 118 6.89 1.93 -2.62
CA LYS A 118 6.96 3.23 -1.96
C LYS A 118 7.97 4.16 -2.64
N LYS A 119 9.18 3.68 -2.89
CA LYS A 119 10.24 4.45 -3.55
C LYS A 119 9.81 4.91 -4.96
N LYS A 120 9.20 4.01 -5.76
CA LYS A 120 8.70 4.35 -7.09
C LYS A 120 7.54 5.34 -7.03
N PHE A 121 6.63 5.16 -6.09
CA PHE A 121 5.53 6.10 -5.84
C PHE A 121 6.04 7.49 -5.48
N GLU A 122 7.05 7.61 -4.59
CA GLU A 122 7.69 8.89 -4.26
C GLU A 122 8.25 9.58 -5.51
N ILE A 123 8.92 8.82 -6.38
CA ILE A 123 9.46 9.34 -7.64
C ILE A 123 8.32 9.76 -8.58
N ALA A 124 7.29 8.94 -8.74
CA ALA A 124 6.15 9.23 -9.60
C ALA A 124 5.42 10.51 -9.16
N VAL A 125 5.21 10.69 -7.86
CA VAL A 125 4.63 11.91 -7.29
C VAL A 125 5.53 13.13 -7.50
N ALA A 126 6.85 12.97 -7.46
CA ALA A 126 7.79 14.07 -7.60
C ALA A 126 8.02 14.49 -9.07
N THR A 127 8.01 13.54 -10.01
CA THR A 127 8.45 13.77 -11.40
C THR A 127 7.34 13.59 -12.44
N GLY A 128 6.36 12.74 -12.16
CA GLY A 128 5.27 12.37 -13.07
C GLY A 128 3.90 12.85 -12.59
N TRP A 129 3.84 14.00 -11.93
CA TRP A 129 2.59 14.53 -11.36
C TRP A 129 1.51 14.72 -12.40
N SER A 130 0.40 13.99 -12.23
CA SER A 130 -0.85 14.18 -12.95
C SER A 130 -1.94 14.60 -11.98
N MET A 131 -2.53 15.77 -12.21
CA MET A 131 -3.63 16.25 -11.37
C MET A 131 -4.91 15.42 -11.55
N ASP A 132 -5.08 14.77 -12.69
CA ASP A 132 -6.28 13.96 -12.98
C ASP A 132 -6.18 12.56 -12.34
N ASP A 133 -4.96 11.99 -12.23
CA ASP A 133 -4.72 10.68 -11.62
C ASP A 133 -4.52 10.74 -10.12
N PHE A 134 -4.12 11.91 -9.59
CA PHE A 134 -3.81 12.08 -8.17
C PHE A 134 -4.96 11.72 -7.23
N PRO A 135 -6.23 12.12 -7.50
CA PRO A 135 -7.36 11.71 -6.66
C PRO A 135 -7.50 10.19 -6.54
N THR A 136 -7.32 9.47 -7.66
CA THR A 136 -7.37 8.00 -7.69
C THR A 136 -6.25 7.39 -6.85
N ALA A 137 -5.03 7.88 -7.01
CA ALA A 137 -3.88 7.40 -6.23
C ALA A 137 -4.08 7.64 -4.72
N VAL A 138 -4.61 8.80 -4.32
CA VAL A 138 -4.93 9.11 -2.92
C VAL A 138 -6.00 8.17 -2.36
N ALA A 139 -7.07 7.90 -3.13
CA ALA A 139 -8.11 6.96 -2.71
C ALA A 139 -7.51 5.59 -2.39
N ILE A 140 -6.68 5.03 -3.28
CA ILE A 140 -5.99 3.75 -3.09
C ILE A 140 -5.11 3.78 -1.82
N VAL A 141 -4.34 4.86 -1.62
CA VAL A 141 -3.48 5.01 -0.44
C VAL A 141 -4.28 4.99 0.87
N TYR A 142 -5.48 5.58 0.87
CA TYR A 142 -6.32 5.65 2.06
C TYR A 142 -7.21 4.41 2.28
N GLU A 143 -7.37 3.56 1.28
CA GLU A 143 -7.97 2.22 1.43
C GLU A 143 -7.03 1.24 2.14
N SER A 144 -5.71 1.46 2.05
CA SER A 144 -4.72 0.61 2.70
C SER A 144 -4.74 0.76 4.22
N ALA A 145 -4.55 -0.35 4.93
CA ALA A 145 -4.53 -0.38 6.39
C ALA A 145 -3.31 0.35 6.98
N LEU A 146 -2.18 0.33 6.27
CA LEU A 146 -0.93 0.95 6.73
C LEU A 146 -0.77 2.38 6.20
N PRO A 147 -0.30 3.32 7.04
CA PRO A 147 -0.18 4.74 6.66
C PRO A 147 1.06 5.05 5.80
N GLY A 148 1.77 4.05 5.27
CA GLY A 148 3.10 4.19 4.69
C GLY A 148 3.26 5.19 3.54
N LEU A 149 2.18 5.47 2.78
CA LEU A 149 2.19 6.43 1.67
C LEU A 149 1.43 7.74 1.99
N ARG A 150 0.72 7.82 3.12
CA ARG A 150 -0.17 8.96 3.42
C ARG A 150 0.58 10.29 3.50
N ASP A 151 1.74 10.29 4.15
CA ASP A 151 2.55 11.52 4.28
C ASP A 151 2.97 12.06 2.91
N ILE A 152 3.28 11.17 1.95
CA ILE A 152 3.70 11.54 0.60
C ILE A 152 2.57 12.28 -0.12
N VAL A 153 1.36 11.72 -0.11
CA VAL A 153 0.22 12.34 -0.80
C VAL A 153 -0.25 13.62 -0.13
N VAL A 154 -0.18 13.71 1.21
CA VAL A 154 -0.55 14.92 1.95
C VAL A 154 0.44 16.06 1.65
N VAL A 155 1.75 15.78 1.65
CA VAL A 155 2.78 16.76 1.29
C VAL A 155 2.61 17.21 -0.16
N ALA A 156 2.34 16.29 -1.08
CA ALA A 156 2.13 16.60 -2.49
C ALA A 156 0.87 17.46 -2.70
N ALA A 157 -0.24 17.11 -2.04
CA ALA A 157 -1.48 17.87 -2.09
C ALA A 157 -1.30 19.28 -1.53
N SER A 158 -0.64 19.43 -0.38
CA SER A 158 -0.45 20.75 0.24
C SER A 158 0.35 21.70 -0.64
N LYS A 159 1.36 21.19 -1.37
CA LYS A 159 2.17 21.99 -2.30
C LYS A 159 1.41 22.42 -3.56
N ASN A 160 0.38 21.69 -3.95
CA ASN A 160 -0.38 21.91 -5.18
C ASN A 160 -1.84 22.27 -4.93
N ILE A 161 -2.19 22.64 -3.70
CA ILE A 161 -3.59 22.76 -3.25
C ILE A 161 -4.41 23.73 -4.12
N GLU A 162 -3.87 24.88 -4.49
CA GLU A 162 -4.60 25.87 -5.32
C GLU A 162 -5.03 25.27 -6.65
N LYS A 163 -4.13 24.53 -7.33
CA LYS A 163 -4.43 23.87 -8.62
C LYS A 163 -5.36 22.68 -8.47
N LEU A 164 -5.28 21.97 -7.35
CA LEU A 164 -6.13 20.82 -7.09
C LEU A 164 -7.56 21.22 -6.78
N LEU A 165 -7.78 22.36 -6.11
CA LEU A 165 -9.13 22.86 -5.80
C LEU A 165 -9.93 23.22 -7.05
N ASP A 166 -9.28 23.51 -8.18
CA ASP A 166 -9.93 23.76 -9.47
C ASP A 166 -10.37 22.47 -10.18
N LYS A 167 -10.10 21.29 -9.60
CA LYS A 167 -10.44 19.98 -10.18
C LYS A 167 -11.64 19.34 -9.46
N ASP A 168 -12.66 18.99 -10.21
CA ASP A 168 -13.87 18.32 -9.69
C ASP A 168 -13.52 17.01 -8.97
N GLY A 169 -12.61 16.20 -9.54
CA GLY A 169 -12.17 14.94 -8.94
C GLY A 169 -11.50 15.10 -7.58
N PHE A 170 -10.81 16.22 -7.33
CA PHE A 170 -10.22 16.50 -6.03
C PHE A 170 -11.27 16.92 -4.99
N SER A 171 -12.25 17.69 -5.41
CA SER A 171 -13.40 18.06 -4.57
C SER A 171 -14.19 16.83 -4.14
N GLU A 172 -14.39 15.88 -5.05
CA GLU A 172 -15.06 14.62 -4.74
C GLU A 172 -14.21 13.74 -3.82
N LEU A 173 -12.89 13.64 -4.05
CA LEU A 173 -11.97 12.94 -3.17
C LEU A 173 -12.08 13.44 -1.72
N MET A 174 -12.10 14.76 -1.51
CA MET A 174 -12.20 15.34 -0.16
C MET A 174 -13.50 14.96 0.55
N ARG A 175 -14.60 14.73 -0.19
CA ARG A 175 -15.88 14.28 0.39
C ARG A 175 -15.89 12.79 0.68
N THR A 176 -15.33 11.98 -0.22
CA THR A 176 -15.37 10.52 -0.15
C THR A 176 -14.26 9.93 0.71
N THR A 177 -13.17 10.68 0.93
CA THR A 177 -12.01 10.27 1.72
C THR A 177 -11.75 11.25 2.88
N PRO A 178 -12.62 11.28 3.92
CA PRO A 178 -12.54 12.27 4.99
C PRO A 178 -11.24 12.17 5.80
N HIS A 179 -10.61 11.00 5.88
CA HIS A 179 -9.32 10.82 6.55
C HIS A 179 -8.19 11.56 5.83
N PHE A 180 -8.19 11.57 4.49
CA PHE A 180 -7.25 12.38 3.73
C PHE A 180 -7.44 13.87 4.03
N THR A 181 -8.68 14.34 4.04
CA THR A 181 -9.00 15.74 4.35
C THR A 181 -8.54 16.12 5.76
N ALA A 182 -8.76 15.25 6.74
CA ALA A 182 -8.31 15.46 8.11
C ALA A 182 -6.79 15.51 8.25
N ASP A 183 -6.07 14.70 7.47
CA ASP A 183 -4.61 14.70 7.45
C ASP A 183 -4.05 15.93 6.71
N LEU A 184 -4.73 16.42 5.66
CA LEU A 184 -4.30 17.55 4.84
C LEU A 184 -4.43 18.90 5.57
N ILE A 185 -5.53 19.12 6.32
CA ILE A 185 -5.82 20.40 6.99
C ILE A 185 -4.65 20.90 7.87
N PRO A 186 -4.02 20.08 8.73
CA PRO A 186 -2.88 20.52 9.54
C PRO A 186 -1.71 21.04 8.72
N PHE A 187 -1.43 20.41 7.56
CA PHE A 187 -0.37 20.91 6.66
C PHE A 187 -0.70 22.28 6.10
N LEU A 188 -1.93 22.50 5.65
CA LEU A 188 -2.38 23.79 5.14
C LEU A 188 -2.34 24.89 6.20
N CYS A 189 -2.52 24.54 7.47
CA CYS A 189 -2.44 25.45 8.61
C CYS A 189 -0.99 25.62 9.13
N GLY A 190 0.03 25.12 8.45
CA GLY A 190 1.42 25.19 8.89
C GLY A 190 1.74 24.31 10.11
N LYS A 191 0.93 23.28 10.37
CA LYS A 191 1.11 22.30 11.45
C LYS A 191 1.31 20.90 10.85
N PRO A 192 2.48 20.59 10.29
CA PRO A 192 2.71 19.28 9.64
C PRO A 192 2.53 18.11 10.61
N LEU A 193 2.12 16.96 10.08
CA LEU A 193 1.83 15.72 10.84
C LEU A 193 2.94 15.32 11.84
N GLY A 194 4.21 15.60 11.53
CA GLY A 194 5.33 15.35 12.45
C GLY A 194 5.30 16.15 13.76
N SER A 195 4.47 17.20 13.87
CA SER A 195 4.24 17.96 15.10
C SER A 195 3.02 17.47 15.89
N MET A 196 2.18 16.65 15.27
CA MET A 196 0.98 16.11 15.95
C MET A 196 1.32 14.89 16.79
N LYS A 197 0.86 14.89 18.03
CA LYS A 197 0.96 13.72 18.89
C LYS A 197 0.06 12.62 18.35
N LEU A 198 0.62 11.41 18.19
CA LEU A 198 -0.14 10.24 17.75
C LEU A 198 -0.78 9.54 18.95
N TYR A 199 -2.00 9.09 18.77
CA TYR A 199 -2.79 8.40 19.78
C TYR A 199 -3.36 7.10 19.18
N LYS A 200 -3.47 6.06 20.02
CA LYS A 200 -4.12 4.80 19.65
C LYS A 200 -5.43 4.66 20.43
N CYS A 201 -6.54 4.54 19.72
CA CYS A 201 -7.83 4.34 20.39
C CYS A 201 -7.90 2.97 21.08
N PRO A 202 -8.18 2.90 22.39
CA PRO A 202 -8.27 1.61 23.07
C PRO A 202 -9.51 0.80 22.69
N SER A 203 -10.53 1.44 22.09
CA SER A 203 -11.76 0.77 21.68
C SER A 203 -11.66 0.16 20.28
N CYS A 204 -11.22 0.94 19.27
CA CYS A 204 -11.13 0.46 17.89
C CYS A 204 -9.69 0.18 17.42
N GLN A 205 -8.68 0.41 18.26
CA GLN A 205 -7.25 0.21 18.00
C GLN A 205 -6.66 1.09 16.89
N MET A 206 -7.46 1.94 16.24
CA MET A 206 -7.00 2.84 15.18
C MET A 206 -6.11 3.96 15.74
N ARG A 207 -5.08 4.33 14.96
CA ARG A 207 -4.18 5.44 15.28
C ARG A 207 -4.68 6.72 14.61
N PHE A 208 -4.54 7.86 15.29
CA PHE A 208 -4.90 9.16 14.76
C PHE A 208 -4.06 10.25 15.41
N GLY A 209 -3.87 11.35 14.69
CA GLY A 209 -3.14 12.51 15.17
C GLY A 209 -4.06 13.52 15.86
N GLY A 210 -3.55 14.25 16.84
CA GLY A 210 -4.29 15.33 17.52
C GLY A 210 -3.49 16.00 18.62
N GLU A 211 -4.03 17.11 19.09
CA GLU A 211 -3.59 17.74 20.33
C GLU A 211 -4.75 17.68 21.34
N PHE A 212 -4.59 16.87 22.37
CA PHE A 212 -5.60 16.70 23.39
C PHE A 212 -5.10 17.25 24.72
N SER A 213 -5.81 18.23 25.27
CA SER A 213 -5.59 18.75 26.62
C SER A 213 -6.35 17.91 27.64
N VAL A 214 -5.87 17.93 28.88
CA VAL A 214 -6.54 17.26 29.98
C VAL A 214 -7.79 18.08 30.36
N GLY A 215 -8.93 17.39 30.53
CA GLY A 215 -10.19 18.00 30.98
C GLY A 215 -11.32 17.94 29.95
N PRO A 216 -11.19 18.52 28.73
CA PRO A 216 -12.24 18.41 27.72
C PRO A 216 -12.47 17.00 27.23
N THR A 217 -13.71 16.69 26.85
CA THR A 217 -14.05 15.42 26.21
C THR A 217 -13.77 15.50 24.71
N TYR A 218 -12.97 14.56 24.21
CA TYR A 218 -12.70 14.41 22.78
C TYR A 218 -13.19 13.03 22.30
N TYR A 219 -13.58 12.95 21.04
CA TYR A 219 -14.12 11.74 20.44
C TYR A 219 -13.09 11.11 19.49
N CYS A 220 -13.03 9.78 19.51
CA CYS A 220 -12.25 9.06 18.49
C CYS A 220 -12.86 9.31 17.11
N PRO A 221 -12.07 9.76 16.11
CA PRO A 221 -12.58 10.04 14.76
C PRO A 221 -13.08 8.80 14.01
N TYR A 222 -12.72 7.60 14.49
CA TYR A 222 -13.06 6.33 13.84
C TYR A 222 -14.26 5.62 14.46
N CYS A 223 -14.41 5.65 15.77
CA CYS A 223 -15.49 4.92 16.47
C CYS A 223 -16.33 5.80 17.39
N SER A 224 -16.12 7.11 17.37
CA SER A 224 -16.86 8.12 18.17
C SER A 224 -16.85 7.88 19.69
N GLN A 225 -15.97 7.01 20.21
CA GLN A 225 -15.82 6.83 21.66
C GLN A 225 -15.25 8.10 22.30
N ALA A 226 -15.99 8.60 23.30
CA ALA A 226 -15.63 9.79 24.06
C ALA A 226 -14.62 9.48 25.17
N ARG A 227 -13.63 10.36 25.36
CA ARG A 227 -12.65 10.28 26.46
C ARG A 227 -12.13 11.65 26.85
N THR A 228 -11.82 11.81 28.14
CA THR A 228 -11.24 13.03 28.71
C THR A 228 -9.72 12.93 28.94
N ASN A 229 -9.14 11.74 28.76
CA ASN A 229 -7.75 11.43 29.12
C ASN A 229 -6.98 10.77 27.97
N TRP A 230 -7.07 11.31 26.76
CA TRP A 230 -6.37 10.81 25.58
C TRP A 230 -4.83 10.78 25.76
N SER A 231 -4.28 11.60 26.64
CA SER A 231 -2.85 11.59 26.96
C SER A 231 -2.30 10.21 27.35
N ASN A 232 -3.13 9.35 27.96
CA ASN A 232 -2.76 7.99 28.36
C ASN A 232 -2.61 7.01 27.17
N TYR A 233 -3.05 7.40 25.99
CA TYR A 233 -3.08 6.57 24.79
C TYR A 233 -2.16 7.12 23.69
N LYS A 234 -1.23 8.01 24.06
CA LYS A 234 -0.19 8.54 23.18
C LYS A 234 0.74 7.40 22.77
N THR A 235 1.00 7.30 21.46
CA THR A 235 2.01 6.39 20.90
C THR A 235 3.29 7.16 20.56
N THR A 236 4.40 6.55 20.79
CA THR A 236 5.71 7.05 20.33
C THR A 236 5.86 6.75 18.86
#